data_ba34c5895cbaab954733f66fb10f6850
#
_entry.id   ba34c5895cbaab954733f66fb10f6850
#
_cell.length_a   1.000
_cell.length_b   1.000
_cell.length_c   1.000
_cell.angle_alpha   90.00
_cell.angle_beta   90.00
_cell.angle_gamma   90.00
#
_symmetry.space_group_name_H-M   'P 1'
#
loop_
_entity.id
_entity.type
_entity.pdbx_description
1 polymer ?
#
loop_
_entity_poly.entity_id
_entity_poly.type
_entity_poly.pdbx_seq_one_letter_code
_entity_poly.pdbx_strand_id
1 'polypeptide(L)'
;WGVFMKNIVLIGMPAVGKSTIGVLLAKSLLLSFTDTDLLIQKKYKKSLCDIINTNGTEAFLNIEEDIILNTDFENAVVATGGSAVFGEKAMSKLKENGIIVYLSLPMDEIKKRIGDIKSRGVVLTNGTTVDDIFKERKPLYEKYADIRINCDNLTAEECVEKIIQSVSL
;
A
#
# COMPACT_ATOMS: atom_id res chain seq x y z
N TRP A 1 17.69 22.17 -11.95
CA TRP A 1 16.28 22.55 -12.05
C TRP A 1 15.47 21.34 -11.59
N GLY A 2 15.39 21.10 -10.24
CA GLY A 2 14.58 20.02 -9.69
C GLY A 2 13.13 20.50 -9.61
N VAL A 3 12.30 20.00 -10.49
CA VAL A 3 10.86 19.97 -10.21
C VAL A 3 10.71 19.00 -9.05
N PHE A 4 10.41 19.50 -7.86
CA PHE A 4 10.03 18.66 -6.72
C PHE A 4 8.70 17.98 -7.11
N MET A 5 8.79 16.77 -7.63
CA MET A 5 7.60 15.97 -7.84
C MET A 5 7.13 15.48 -6.46
N LYS A 6 5.83 15.61 -6.21
CA LYS A 6 5.22 15.01 -5.03
C LYS A 6 5.43 13.50 -5.08
N ASN A 7 5.58 12.89 -3.91
CA ASN A 7 5.58 11.42 -3.83
C ASN A 7 4.24 10.86 -4.34
N ILE A 8 4.26 9.66 -4.87
CA ILE A 8 3.05 8.92 -5.23
C ILE A 8 2.90 7.77 -4.25
N VAL A 9 1.85 7.79 -3.45
CA VAL A 9 1.62 6.80 -2.40
C VAL A 9 0.50 5.86 -2.84
N LEU A 10 0.80 4.58 -2.93
CA LEU A 10 -0.14 3.55 -3.33
C LEU A 10 -0.75 2.89 -2.09
N ILE A 11 -2.07 2.99 -1.95
CA ILE A 11 -2.86 2.33 -0.91
C ILE A 11 -3.87 1.36 -1.52
N GLY A 12 -4.35 0.42 -0.74
CA GLY A 12 -5.35 -0.57 -1.17
C GLY A 12 -5.15 -1.92 -0.50
N MET A 13 -6.07 -2.82 -0.77
CA MET A 13 -6.08 -4.17 -0.19
C MET A 13 -4.78 -4.93 -0.48
N PRO A 14 -4.42 -5.90 0.38
CA PRO A 14 -3.41 -6.89 0.01
C PRO A 14 -3.75 -7.53 -1.33
N ALA A 15 -2.75 -7.96 -2.09
CA ALA A 15 -2.87 -8.61 -3.39
C ALA A 15 -3.44 -7.74 -4.54
N VAL A 16 -3.72 -6.46 -4.34
CA VAL A 16 -4.16 -5.57 -5.44
C VAL A 16 -3.02 -5.26 -6.43
N GLY A 17 -1.76 -5.48 -6.05
CA GLY A 17 -0.60 -5.28 -6.93
C GLY A 17 0.22 -4.01 -6.66
N LYS A 18 0.07 -3.39 -5.48
CA LYS A 18 0.78 -2.14 -5.13
C LYS A 18 2.29 -2.18 -5.38
N SER A 19 2.97 -3.25 -4.95
CA SER A 19 4.42 -3.36 -5.11
C SER A 19 4.82 -3.51 -6.57
N THR A 20 4.12 -4.33 -7.34
CA THR A 20 4.39 -4.52 -8.78
C THR A 20 4.13 -3.24 -9.57
N ILE A 21 2.95 -2.65 -9.39
CA ILE A 21 2.56 -1.39 -10.03
C ILE A 21 3.53 -0.27 -9.60
N GLY A 22 3.89 -0.23 -8.31
CA GLY A 22 4.80 0.77 -7.76
C GLY A 22 6.19 0.75 -8.38
N VAL A 23 6.78 -0.42 -8.58
CA VAL A 23 8.09 -0.57 -9.25
C VAL A 23 8.02 -0.07 -10.70
N LEU A 24 6.99 -0.48 -11.45
CA LEU A 24 6.81 -0.07 -12.85
C LEU A 24 6.56 1.44 -12.94
N LEU A 25 5.74 1.98 -12.07
CA LEU A 25 5.44 3.42 -12.00
C LEU A 25 6.71 4.24 -11.68
N ALA A 26 7.48 3.80 -10.69
CA ALA A 26 8.73 4.46 -10.31
C ALA A 26 9.72 4.47 -11.47
N LYS A 27 9.87 3.35 -12.19
CA LYS A 27 10.69 3.26 -13.39
C LYS A 27 10.22 4.22 -14.48
N SER A 28 8.90 4.28 -14.73
CA SER A 28 8.33 5.13 -15.78
C SER A 28 8.49 6.62 -15.50
N LEU A 29 8.46 7.02 -14.23
CA LEU A 29 8.57 8.42 -13.80
C LEU A 29 9.99 8.82 -13.35
N LEU A 30 10.96 7.91 -13.41
CA LEU A 30 12.33 8.11 -12.91
C LEU A 30 12.36 8.51 -11.43
N LEU A 31 11.45 7.94 -10.64
CA LEU A 31 11.36 8.11 -9.18
C LEU A 31 12.02 6.93 -8.46
N SER A 32 12.37 7.12 -7.19
CA SER A 32 12.74 6.01 -6.31
C SER A 32 11.50 5.16 -5.97
N PHE A 33 11.73 3.90 -5.57
CA PHE A 33 10.66 3.02 -5.11
C PHE A 33 10.92 2.58 -3.66
N THR A 34 9.89 2.68 -2.84
CA THR A 34 9.93 2.21 -1.45
C THR A 34 8.68 1.38 -1.14
N ASP A 35 8.88 0.20 -0.59
CA ASP A 35 7.82 -0.67 -0.08
C ASP A 35 7.93 -0.72 1.45
N THR A 36 6.90 -0.26 2.16
CA THR A 36 6.94 -0.16 3.62
C THR A 36 6.95 -1.52 4.30
N ASP A 37 6.36 -2.55 3.71
CA ASP A 37 6.41 -3.92 4.21
C ASP A 37 7.85 -4.47 4.17
N LEU A 38 8.59 -4.17 3.11
CA LEU A 38 10.01 -4.53 3.01
C LEU A 38 10.87 -3.77 4.03
N LEU A 39 10.57 -2.51 4.31
CA LEU A 39 11.26 -1.74 5.35
C LEU A 39 11.08 -2.38 6.73
N ILE A 40 9.85 -2.80 7.06
CA ILE A 40 9.54 -3.51 8.31
C ILE A 40 10.35 -4.81 8.40
N GLN A 41 10.26 -5.66 7.38
CA GLN A 41 10.96 -6.94 7.35
C GLN A 41 12.48 -6.76 7.46
N LYS A 42 13.05 -5.77 6.78
CA LYS A 42 14.48 -5.45 6.85
C LYS A 42 14.90 -5.00 8.24
N LYS A 43 14.09 -4.15 8.90
CA LYS A 43 14.37 -3.61 10.24
C LYS A 43 14.31 -4.71 11.29
N TYR A 44 13.29 -5.55 11.25
CA TYR A 44 13.05 -6.59 12.25
C TYR A 44 13.70 -7.94 11.91
N LYS A 45 14.22 -8.11 10.69
CA LYS A 45 14.82 -9.36 10.17
C LYS A 45 13.89 -10.57 10.33
N LYS A 46 12.60 -10.34 10.15
CA LYS A 46 11.52 -11.34 10.28
C LYS A 46 10.48 -11.12 9.19
N SER A 47 9.72 -12.16 8.86
CA SER A 47 8.54 -12.01 8.02
C SER A 47 7.45 -11.19 8.75
N LEU A 48 6.54 -10.56 7.99
CA LEU A 48 5.41 -9.85 8.59
C LEU A 48 4.55 -10.79 9.45
N CYS A 49 4.31 -12.01 8.98
CA CYS A 49 3.61 -13.05 9.73
C CYS A 49 4.25 -13.33 11.10
N ASP A 50 5.57 -13.50 11.14
CA ASP A 50 6.29 -13.76 12.38
C ASP A 50 6.21 -12.58 13.35
N ILE A 51 6.28 -11.34 12.82
CA ILE A 51 6.15 -10.13 13.63
C ILE A 51 4.77 -10.08 14.28
N ILE A 52 3.70 -10.34 13.51
CA ILE A 52 2.34 -10.30 14.00
C ILE A 52 2.06 -11.46 14.96
N ASN A 53 2.49 -12.67 14.63
CA ASN A 53 2.31 -13.83 15.51
C ASN A 53 3.05 -13.66 16.84
N THR A 54 4.18 -12.96 16.84
CA THR A 54 4.96 -12.73 18.06
C THR A 54 4.41 -11.56 18.89
N ASN A 55 4.02 -10.46 18.24
CA ASN A 55 3.73 -9.19 18.94
C ASN A 55 2.22 -8.84 18.96
N GLY A 56 1.42 -9.51 18.15
CA GLY A 56 0.00 -9.21 17.97
C GLY A 56 -0.28 -8.12 16.93
N THR A 57 -1.55 -8.01 16.54
CA THR A 57 -2.00 -7.10 15.47
C THR A 57 -1.83 -5.63 15.85
N GLU A 58 -2.18 -5.26 17.09
CA GLU A 58 -2.07 -3.86 17.55
C GLU A 58 -0.62 -3.37 17.54
N ALA A 59 0.30 -4.19 18.06
CA ALA A 59 1.72 -3.86 18.02
C ALA A 59 2.25 -3.75 16.58
N PHE A 60 1.76 -4.58 15.67
CA PHE A 60 2.10 -4.49 14.26
C PHE A 60 1.65 -3.18 13.61
N LEU A 61 0.42 -2.72 13.89
CA LEU A 61 -0.10 -1.44 13.39
C LEU A 61 0.77 -0.26 13.88
N ASN A 62 1.21 -0.30 15.13
CA ASN A 62 2.15 0.70 15.66
C ASN A 62 3.52 0.64 14.95
N ILE A 63 4.01 -0.55 14.62
CA ILE A 63 5.24 -0.73 13.84
C ILE A 63 5.11 -0.14 12.44
N GLU A 64 3.99 -0.37 11.75
CA GLU A 64 3.72 0.23 10.43
C GLU A 64 3.72 1.75 10.51
N GLU A 65 3.00 2.32 11.47
CA GLU A 65 2.95 3.77 11.66
C GLU A 65 4.33 4.35 11.96
N ASP A 66 5.08 3.75 12.90
CA ASP A 66 6.43 4.19 13.25
C ASP A 66 7.41 4.13 12.07
N ILE A 67 7.35 3.10 11.26
CA ILE A 67 8.20 2.99 10.07
C ILE A 67 7.92 4.14 9.10
N ILE A 68 6.66 4.45 8.84
CA ILE A 68 6.27 5.54 7.94
C ILE A 68 6.69 6.89 8.53
N LEU A 69 6.47 7.11 9.82
CA LEU A 69 6.83 8.35 10.51
C LEU A 69 8.34 8.62 10.54
N ASN A 70 9.15 7.57 10.61
CA ASN A 70 10.60 7.66 10.69
C ASN A 70 11.33 7.46 9.35
N THR A 71 10.61 7.36 8.23
CA THR A 71 11.19 7.24 6.90
C THR A 71 10.96 8.54 6.12
N ASP A 72 12.02 9.09 5.55
CA ASP A 72 11.91 10.23 4.65
C ASP A 72 11.67 9.71 3.23
N PHE A 73 10.62 10.20 2.61
CA PHE A 73 10.26 9.87 1.24
C PHE A 73 10.43 11.11 0.37
N GLU A 74 11.37 11.05 -0.56
CA GLU A 74 11.63 12.14 -1.50
C GLU A 74 11.66 11.61 -2.93
N ASN A 75 10.88 12.22 -3.81
CA ASN A 75 10.79 11.82 -5.21
C ASN A 75 10.59 10.30 -5.35
N ALA A 76 9.60 9.78 -4.64
CA ALA A 76 9.40 8.34 -4.48
C ALA A 76 7.97 7.90 -4.84
N VAL A 77 7.89 6.68 -5.36
CA VAL A 77 6.66 5.89 -5.31
C VAL A 77 6.72 5.03 -4.04
N VAL A 78 5.74 5.18 -3.18
CA VAL A 78 5.65 4.47 -1.90
C VAL A 78 4.50 3.47 -1.96
N ALA A 79 4.82 2.17 -1.93
CA ALA A 79 3.82 1.12 -1.74
C ALA A 79 3.65 0.85 -0.25
N THR A 80 2.44 1.04 0.27
CA THR A 80 2.14 0.83 1.69
C THR A 80 1.62 -0.58 1.95
N GLY A 81 1.77 -1.06 3.20
CA GLY A 81 1.00 -2.20 3.68
C GLY A 81 -0.51 -1.94 3.63
N GLY A 82 -1.31 -3.01 3.55
CA GLY A 82 -2.77 -2.86 3.46
C GLY A 82 -3.42 -2.27 4.71
N SER A 83 -2.75 -2.33 5.85
CA SER A 83 -3.20 -1.80 7.15
C SER A 83 -2.65 -0.40 7.49
N ALA A 84 -1.77 0.16 6.66
CA ALA A 84 -1.20 1.48 6.91
C ALA A 84 -2.24 2.60 7.08
N VAL A 85 -3.43 2.44 6.48
CA VAL A 85 -4.54 3.41 6.59
C VAL A 85 -5.16 3.52 7.98
N PHE A 86 -4.83 2.62 8.91
CA PHE A 86 -5.22 2.76 10.31
C PHE A 86 -4.35 3.77 11.08
N GLY A 87 -3.13 4.05 10.59
CA GLY A 87 -2.21 5.02 11.18
C GLY A 87 -2.53 6.45 10.72
N GLU A 88 -3.31 7.20 11.50
CA GLU A 88 -3.71 8.57 11.12
C GLU A 88 -2.52 9.51 10.95
N LYS A 89 -1.52 9.41 11.82
CA LYS A 89 -0.30 10.23 11.74
C LYS A 89 0.54 9.86 10.51
N ALA A 90 0.67 8.56 10.23
CA ALA A 90 1.37 8.08 9.04
C ALA A 90 0.69 8.57 7.77
N MET A 91 -0.64 8.44 7.67
CA MET A 91 -1.40 8.91 6.51
C MET A 91 -1.32 10.42 6.34
N SER A 92 -1.34 11.20 7.44
CA SER A 92 -1.14 12.66 7.40
C SER A 92 0.22 13.01 6.83
N LYS A 93 1.30 12.38 7.33
CA LYS A 93 2.66 12.59 6.82
C LYS A 93 2.77 12.25 5.32
N LEU A 94 2.23 11.12 4.89
CA LEU A 94 2.26 10.71 3.49
C LEU A 94 1.51 11.71 2.59
N LYS A 95 0.41 12.28 3.07
CA LYS A 95 -0.42 13.23 2.33
C LYS A 95 0.20 14.63 2.23
N GLU A 96 0.99 15.06 3.21
CA GLU A 96 1.66 16.38 3.19
C GLU A 96 2.53 16.56 1.94
N ASN A 97 3.29 15.53 1.57
CA ASN A 97 4.26 15.57 0.48
C ASN A 97 3.96 14.58 -0.65
N GLY A 98 2.74 14.04 -0.71
CA GLY A 98 2.37 13.00 -1.65
C GLY A 98 0.97 13.12 -2.21
N ILE A 99 0.74 12.41 -3.30
CA ILE A 99 -0.57 12.14 -3.89
C ILE A 99 -0.95 10.71 -3.52
N ILE A 100 -2.06 10.55 -2.82
CA ILE A 100 -2.54 9.24 -2.37
C ILE A 100 -3.38 8.59 -3.47
N VAL A 101 -2.91 7.48 -4.01
CA VAL A 101 -3.57 6.73 -5.07
C VAL A 101 -4.13 5.42 -4.49
N TYR A 102 -5.43 5.30 -4.48
CA TYR A 102 -6.12 4.07 -4.09
C TYR A 102 -6.28 3.13 -5.28
N LEU A 103 -5.61 1.99 -5.22
CA LEU A 103 -5.78 0.90 -6.18
C LEU A 103 -6.90 -0.02 -5.71
N SER A 104 -8.01 -0.06 -6.45
CA SER A 104 -9.19 -0.85 -6.10
C SER A 104 -9.41 -2.03 -7.03
N LEU A 105 -9.93 -3.12 -6.46
CA LEU A 105 -10.41 -4.31 -7.16
C LEU A 105 -11.75 -4.75 -6.58
N PRO A 106 -12.59 -5.43 -7.36
CA PRO A 106 -13.76 -6.14 -6.83
C PRO A 106 -13.36 -7.17 -5.77
N MET A 107 -14.24 -7.39 -4.79
CA MET A 107 -14.01 -8.32 -3.68
C MET A 107 -13.66 -9.74 -4.18
N ASP A 108 -14.37 -10.23 -5.17
CA ASP A 108 -14.17 -11.60 -5.68
C ASP A 108 -12.76 -11.76 -6.30
N GLU A 109 -12.27 -10.74 -6.97
CA GLU A 109 -10.92 -10.75 -7.53
C GLU A 109 -9.86 -10.69 -6.43
N ILE A 110 -10.10 -9.91 -5.37
CA ILE A 110 -9.23 -9.87 -4.19
C ILE A 110 -9.17 -11.23 -3.51
N LYS A 111 -10.33 -11.88 -3.30
CA LYS A 111 -10.40 -13.22 -2.69
C LYS A 111 -9.63 -14.26 -3.48
N LYS A 112 -9.77 -14.25 -4.80
CA LYS A 112 -9.06 -15.14 -5.70
C LYS A 112 -7.55 -14.97 -5.57
N ARG A 113 -7.06 -13.72 -5.62
CA ARG A 113 -5.63 -13.42 -5.49
C ARG A 113 -5.07 -13.73 -4.11
N ILE A 114 -5.82 -13.47 -3.04
CA ILE A 114 -5.41 -13.81 -1.66
C ILE A 114 -5.41 -15.32 -1.45
N GLY A 115 -6.37 -16.07 -2.03
CA GLY A 115 -6.38 -17.53 -1.97
C GLY A 115 -5.07 -18.14 -2.46
N ASP A 116 -4.49 -17.59 -3.52
CA ASP A 116 -3.20 -17.99 -4.08
C ASP A 116 -2.00 -17.49 -3.24
N ILE A 117 -2.21 -16.53 -2.33
CA ILE A 117 -1.14 -15.83 -1.57
C ILE A 117 -1.10 -16.21 -0.08
N LYS A 118 -1.94 -17.13 0.40
CA LYS A 118 -1.92 -17.58 1.82
C LYS A 118 -0.52 -17.94 2.34
N SER A 119 0.41 -18.23 1.44
CA SER A 119 1.82 -18.47 1.73
C SER A 119 2.66 -17.19 1.90
N ARG A 120 2.13 -15.99 1.62
CA ARG A 120 2.91 -14.74 1.56
C ARG A 120 2.63 -13.74 2.69
N GLY A 121 2.00 -14.17 3.78
CA GLY A 121 1.90 -13.33 4.98
C GLY A 121 0.80 -12.28 4.95
N VAL A 122 -0.30 -12.52 4.22
CA VAL A 122 -1.53 -11.76 4.46
C VAL A 122 -2.06 -12.16 5.83
N VAL A 123 -1.95 -11.24 6.77
CA VAL A 123 -2.38 -11.45 8.14
C VAL A 123 -3.89 -11.44 8.20
N LEU A 124 -4.44 -12.62 8.22
CA LEU A 124 -5.76 -12.89 8.72
C LEU A 124 -5.59 -13.33 10.16
N THR A 125 -5.94 -12.51 11.12
CA THR A 125 -6.10 -12.94 12.51
C THR A 125 -7.11 -14.06 12.57
N ASN A 126 -6.93 -15.03 13.45
CA ASN A 126 -7.84 -16.17 13.61
C ASN A 126 -9.30 -15.71 13.65
N GLY A 127 -10.12 -16.17 12.71
CA GLY A 127 -11.54 -15.86 12.62
C GLY A 127 -11.92 -14.65 11.76
N THR A 128 -10.95 -13.85 11.26
CA THR A 128 -11.22 -12.70 10.39
C THR A 128 -11.22 -13.15 8.93
N THR A 129 -12.26 -12.83 8.18
CA THR A 129 -12.36 -13.13 6.75
C THR A 129 -11.82 -11.99 5.89
N VAL A 130 -11.54 -12.26 4.62
CA VAL A 130 -11.17 -11.23 3.62
C VAL A 130 -12.29 -10.19 3.49
N ASP A 131 -13.55 -10.63 3.58
CA ASP A 131 -14.72 -9.74 3.55
C ASP A 131 -14.73 -8.75 4.72
N ASP A 132 -14.37 -9.22 5.92
CA ASP A 132 -14.32 -8.38 7.11
C ASP A 132 -13.23 -7.32 6.96
N ILE A 133 -12.05 -7.71 6.52
CA ILE A 133 -10.93 -6.79 6.26
C ILE A 133 -11.30 -5.77 5.19
N PHE A 134 -11.94 -6.19 4.13
CA PHE A 134 -12.35 -5.29 3.05
C PHE A 134 -13.38 -4.27 3.54
N LYS A 135 -14.42 -4.72 4.27
CA LYS A 135 -15.45 -3.84 4.83
C LYS A 135 -14.88 -2.80 5.78
N GLU A 136 -13.89 -3.20 6.60
CA GLU A 136 -13.25 -2.31 7.56
C GLU A 136 -12.33 -1.29 6.88
N ARG A 137 -11.53 -1.73 5.88
CA ARG A 137 -10.49 -0.90 5.27
C ARG A 137 -10.96 -0.04 4.11
N LYS A 138 -11.94 -0.49 3.34
CA LYS A 138 -12.42 0.24 2.16
C LYS A 138 -12.83 1.69 2.47
N PRO A 139 -13.61 1.99 3.54
CA PRO A 139 -13.92 3.37 3.87
C PRO A 139 -12.70 4.24 4.17
N LEU A 140 -11.65 3.64 4.76
CA LEU A 140 -10.40 4.35 5.04
C LEU A 140 -9.60 4.62 3.75
N TYR A 141 -9.52 3.66 2.83
CA TYR A 141 -8.91 3.90 1.53
C TYR A 141 -9.62 5.04 0.79
N GLU A 142 -10.95 5.05 0.79
CA GLU A 142 -11.76 6.09 0.16
C GLU A 142 -11.58 7.46 0.85
N LYS A 143 -11.45 7.49 2.19
CA LYS A 143 -11.21 8.71 2.98
C LYS A 143 -9.89 9.39 2.62
N TYR A 144 -8.81 8.60 2.46
CA TYR A 144 -7.47 9.16 2.26
C TYR A 144 -7.11 9.39 0.80
N ALA A 145 -7.76 8.71 -0.14
CA ALA A 145 -7.43 8.78 -1.55
C ALA A 145 -7.66 10.16 -2.17
N ASP A 146 -6.65 10.65 -2.88
CA ASP A 146 -6.79 11.79 -3.79
C ASP A 146 -7.24 11.32 -5.18
N ILE A 147 -6.79 10.12 -5.57
CA ILE A 147 -7.09 9.48 -6.86
C ILE A 147 -7.48 8.03 -6.60
N ARG A 148 -8.50 7.55 -7.30
CA ARG A 148 -8.88 6.13 -7.30
C ARG A 148 -8.69 5.53 -8.68
N ILE A 149 -7.97 4.41 -8.74
CA ILE A 149 -7.77 3.62 -9.97
C ILE A 149 -8.45 2.27 -9.78
N ASN A 150 -9.44 1.99 -10.60
CA ASN A 150 -10.02 0.65 -10.68
C ASN A 150 -9.10 -0.21 -11.55
N CYS A 151 -8.48 -1.22 -10.94
CA CYS A 151 -7.54 -2.14 -11.58
C CYS A 151 -8.20 -3.42 -12.11
N ASP A 152 -9.54 -3.49 -12.08
CA ASP A 152 -10.25 -4.65 -12.58
C ASP A 152 -10.04 -4.84 -14.09
N ASN A 153 -9.70 -6.05 -14.49
CA ASN A 153 -9.39 -6.44 -15.88
C ASN A 153 -8.28 -5.62 -16.54
N LEU A 154 -7.39 -5.00 -15.75
CA LEU A 154 -6.23 -4.27 -16.24
C LEU A 154 -4.93 -5.02 -15.94
N THR A 155 -3.96 -4.90 -16.85
CA THR A 155 -2.57 -5.26 -16.59
C THR A 155 -1.92 -4.25 -15.64
N ALA A 156 -0.75 -4.58 -15.11
CA ALA A 156 0.00 -3.65 -14.26
C ALA A 156 0.44 -2.41 -15.05
N GLU A 157 0.80 -2.58 -16.32
CA GLU A 157 1.19 -1.50 -17.24
C GLU A 157 0.01 -0.55 -17.50
N GLU A 158 -1.18 -1.08 -17.78
CA GLU A 158 -2.39 -0.27 -17.97
C GLU A 158 -2.76 0.52 -16.70
N CYS A 159 -2.57 -0.08 -15.52
CA CYS A 159 -2.73 0.63 -14.25
C CYS A 159 -1.73 1.79 -14.12
N VAL A 160 -0.47 1.56 -14.47
CA VAL A 160 0.59 2.60 -14.48
C VAL A 160 0.22 3.75 -15.41
N GLU A 161 -0.21 3.47 -16.63
CA GLU A 161 -0.64 4.50 -17.59
C GLU A 161 -1.78 5.35 -17.02
N LYS A 162 -2.80 4.73 -16.42
CA LYS A 162 -3.92 5.44 -15.79
C LYS A 162 -3.46 6.32 -14.62
N ILE A 163 -2.53 5.83 -13.81
CA ILE A 163 -1.97 6.63 -12.70
C ILE A 163 -1.24 7.85 -13.27
N ILE A 164 -0.35 7.67 -14.25
CA ILE A 164 0.41 8.76 -14.86
C ILE A 164 -0.53 9.84 -15.43
N GLN A 165 -1.55 9.43 -16.18
CA GLN A 165 -2.56 10.35 -16.71
C GLN A 165 -3.29 11.13 -15.62
N SER A 166 -3.56 10.49 -14.48
CA SER A 166 -4.31 11.10 -13.36
C SER A 166 -3.46 12.03 -12.49
N VAL A 167 -2.16 11.78 -12.35
CA VAL A 167 -1.26 12.63 -11.53
C VAL A 167 -0.65 13.80 -12.31
N SER A 168 -0.74 13.77 -13.64
CA SER A 168 -0.21 14.82 -14.53
C SER A 168 -1.19 15.99 -14.74
N LEU A 169 -2.36 15.93 -14.13
CA LEU A 169 -3.39 16.97 -14.13
C LEU A 169 -3.30 17.82 -12.87
#